data_86401adf3a50568a4bbf3183cfadb15a
#
_entry.id   86401adf3a50568a4bbf3183cfadb15a
#
_cell.length_a   1.000
_cell.length_b   1.000
_cell.length_c   1.000
_cell.angle_alpha   90.00
_cell.angle_beta   90.00
_cell.angle_gamma   90.00
#
_symmetry.space_group_name_H-M   'P 1'
#
loop_
_entity.id
_entity.type
_entity.pdbx_description
1 polymer ?
#
loop_
_entity_poly.entity_id
_entity_poly.type
_entity_poly.pdbx_seq_one_letter_code
_entity_poly.pdbx_strand_id
1 'polypeptide(L)'
;MKKLLIICIVALTACTTFTQTGGLVKDLKQQKKVLMLNAKLKKLQIDFEKERADFDKLTKEAAEANATANSVTTSFSTSDASGTVEDAKETIKKLKEAKKLNKKLAKSQKKLDCLQKKISKTQDDIDKMDKTVEIYNK
;
A
#
# COMPACT_ATOMS: atom_id res chain seq x y z
N MET A 1 8.89 19.46 -0.21
CA MET A 1 9.78 19.07 0.89
C MET A 1 10.00 17.56 0.81
N LYS A 2 11.21 17.21 0.35
CA LYS A 2 11.66 15.84 0.16
C LYS A 2 12.02 15.23 1.51
N LYS A 3 11.23 14.31 2.02
CA LYS A 3 11.71 13.34 3.00
C LYS A 3 11.37 11.95 2.50
N LEU A 4 12.24 11.50 1.66
CA LEU A 4 12.36 10.14 1.22
C LEU A 4 12.62 9.25 2.42
N LEU A 5 11.73 8.34 2.61
CA LEU A 5 11.92 7.12 3.35
C LEU A 5 13.07 6.33 2.73
N ILE A 6 14.22 6.44 3.34
CA ILE A 6 15.28 5.46 3.18
C ILE A 6 14.82 4.25 3.98
N ILE A 7 14.14 3.35 3.32
CA ILE A 7 13.98 1.99 3.84
C ILE A 7 15.35 1.36 3.67
N CYS A 8 16.07 1.29 4.79
CA CYS A 8 17.34 0.60 4.88
C CYS A 8 17.18 -0.83 4.37
N ILE A 9 17.83 -1.09 3.25
CA ILE A 9 18.20 -2.44 2.84
C ILE A 9 19.21 -2.92 3.86
N VAL A 10 18.77 -3.62 4.87
CA VAL A 10 19.66 -4.37 5.73
C VAL A 10 20.09 -5.59 4.94
N ALA A 11 21.25 -5.45 4.35
CA ALA A 11 21.94 -6.55 3.68
C ALA A 11 22.22 -7.65 4.68
N LEU A 12 21.73 -8.82 4.39
CA LEU A 12 22.06 -10.08 5.03
C LEU A 12 23.53 -10.38 4.80
N THR A 13 24.34 -10.24 5.85
CA THR A 13 25.60 -10.94 6.00
C THR A 13 25.60 -11.61 7.35
N ALA A 14 25.23 -12.87 7.39
CA ALA A 14 25.61 -13.77 8.46
C ALA A 14 25.76 -15.17 7.90
N CYS A 15 26.91 -15.44 7.29
CA CYS A 15 27.48 -16.79 7.28
C CYS A 15 28.25 -16.96 8.56
N THR A 16 27.80 -17.85 9.44
CA THR A 16 28.71 -18.44 10.44
C THR A 16 28.29 -19.86 10.76
N THR A 17 29.17 -20.72 10.35
CA THR A 17 29.72 -21.94 10.97
C THR A 17 28.80 -22.82 11.81
N PHE A 18 28.79 -24.00 11.33
CA PHE A 18 28.12 -25.22 11.67
C PHE A 18 28.87 -26.05 12.71
N THR A 19 28.18 -26.53 13.74
CA THR A 19 28.52 -27.78 14.44
C THR A 19 27.31 -28.41 15.16
N GLN A 20 27.15 -29.69 14.89
CA GLN A 20 26.48 -30.78 15.64
C GLN A 20 25.08 -31.26 15.24
N THR A 21 25.04 -32.55 15.02
CA THR A 21 24.13 -33.37 14.23
C THR A 21 22.75 -33.72 14.83
N GLY A 22 22.35 -33.21 15.95
CA GLY A 22 21.01 -33.42 16.54
C GLY A 22 20.04 -32.25 16.35
N GLY A 23 20.56 -31.06 16.12
CA GLY A 23 19.81 -29.81 15.84
C GLY A 23 19.45 -29.59 14.37
N LEU A 24 20.17 -30.23 13.47
CA LEU A 24 20.18 -29.96 12.02
C LEU A 24 18.81 -29.99 11.35
N VAL A 25 17.96 -30.94 11.67
CA VAL A 25 16.65 -31.10 11.02
C VAL A 25 15.65 -30.04 11.52
N LYS A 26 15.75 -29.65 12.80
CA LYS A 26 14.92 -28.57 13.35
C LYS A 26 15.36 -27.22 12.80
N ASP A 27 16.66 -27.00 12.70
CA ASP A 27 17.27 -25.79 12.19
C ASP A 27 16.94 -25.56 10.70
N LEU A 28 17.05 -26.60 9.88
CA LEU A 28 16.66 -26.54 8.47
C LEU A 28 15.16 -26.23 8.27
N LYS A 29 14.29 -26.75 9.14
CA LYS A 29 12.85 -26.41 9.09
C LYS A 29 12.59 -24.98 9.48
N GLN A 30 13.31 -24.44 10.46
CA GLN A 30 13.20 -23.04 10.86
C GLN A 30 13.76 -22.10 9.78
N GLN A 31 14.93 -22.40 9.24
CA GLN A 31 15.52 -21.63 8.12
C GLN A 31 14.58 -21.59 6.92
N LYS A 32 13.98 -22.74 6.55
CA LYS A 32 12.98 -22.78 5.48
C LYS A 32 11.79 -21.88 5.78
N LYS A 33 11.30 -21.87 7.02
CA LYS A 33 10.19 -20.96 7.44
C LYS A 33 10.58 -19.50 7.33
N VAL A 34 11.76 -19.11 7.80
CA VAL A 34 12.27 -17.73 7.69
C VAL A 34 12.40 -17.30 6.24
N LEU A 35 12.95 -18.17 5.38
CA LEU A 35 13.04 -17.90 3.93
C LEU A 35 11.66 -17.71 3.29
N MET A 36 10.67 -18.53 3.66
CA MET A 36 9.30 -18.38 3.17
C MET A 36 8.65 -17.08 3.64
N LEU A 37 8.87 -16.67 4.91
CA LEU A 37 8.37 -15.42 5.43
C LEU A 37 9.05 -14.21 4.75
N ASN A 38 10.35 -14.26 4.53
CA ASN A 38 11.08 -13.22 3.80
C ASN A 38 10.60 -13.10 2.34
N ALA A 39 10.35 -14.21 1.66
CA ALA A 39 9.78 -14.20 0.31
C ALA A 39 8.37 -13.59 0.31
N LYS A 40 7.54 -13.93 1.30
CA LYS A 40 6.21 -13.35 1.50
C LYS A 40 6.29 -11.85 1.80
N LEU A 41 7.22 -11.43 2.65
CA LEU A 41 7.44 -10.02 2.97
C LEU A 41 7.79 -9.21 1.73
N LYS A 42 8.75 -9.68 0.94
CA LYS A 42 9.13 -9.04 -0.33
C LYS A 42 7.96 -8.91 -1.28
N LYS A 43 7.13 -9.96 -1.42
CA LYS A 43 5.93 -9.91 -2.26
C LYS A 43 4.95 -8.85 -1.77
N LEU A 44 4.68 -8.79 -0.46
CA LEU A 44 3.79 -7.79 0.12
C LEU A 44 4.32 -6.36 -0.06
N GLN A 45 5.63 -6.15 0.03
CA GLN A 45 6.27 -4.86 -0.23
C GLN A 45 6.10 -4.43 -1.70
N ILE A 46 6.30 -5.35 -2.65
CA ILE A 46 6.07 -5.08 -4.08
C ILE A 46 4.60 -4.73 -4.35
N ASP A 47 3.67 -5.48 -3.75
CA ASP A 47 2.23 -5.20 -3.90
C ASP A 47 1.85 -3.85 -3.28
N PHE A 48 2.47 -3.48 -2.15
CA PHE A 48 2.28 -2.17 -1.52
C PHE A 48 2.79 -1.02 -2.40
N GLU A 49 3.98 -1.14 -2.98
CA GLU A 49 4.54 -0.09 -3.85
C GLU A 49 3.70 0.08 -5.14
N LYS A 50 3.19 -1.01 -5.71
CA LYS A 50 2.26 -0.93 -6.85
C LYS A 50 0.97 -0.22 -6.48
N GLU A 51 0.32 -0.62 -5.39
CA GLU A 51 -0.92 0.01 -4.94
C GLU A 51 -0.69 1.48 -4.56
N ARG A 52 0.50 1.83 -4.03
CA ARG A 52 0.88 3.21 -3.73
C ARG A 52 0.99 4.06 -5.00
N ALA A 53 1.62 3.54 -6.04
CA ALA A 53 1.69 4.24 -7.33
C ALA A 53 0.29 4.47 -7.93
N ASP A 54 -0.60 3.47 -7.84
CA ASP A 54 -1.99 3.59 -8.27
C ASP A 54 -2.77 4.60 -7.42
N PHE A 55 -2.53 4.63 -6.11
CA PHE A 55 -3.13 5.60 -5.19
C PHE A 55 -2.70 7.03 -5.52
N ASP A 56 -1.40 7.25 -5.78
CA ASP A 56 -0.88 8.58 -6.14
C ASP A 56 -1.49 9.09 -7.46
N LYS A 57 -1.67 8.19 -8.44
CA LYS A 57 -2.37 8.51 -9.69
C LYS A 57 -3.83 8.85 -9.45
N LEU A 58 -4.55 8.02 -8.69
CA LEU A 58 -5.96 8.27 -8.35
C LEU A 58 -6.14 9.55 -7.55
N THR A 59 -5.16 9.94 -6.71
CA THR A 59 -5.19 11.19 -5.95
C THR A 59 -5.19 12.39 -6.88
N LYS A 60 -4.34 12.38 -7.92
CA LYS A 60 -4.30 13.44 -8.93
C LYS A 60 -5.61 13.50 -9.72
N GLU A 61 -6.07 12.35 -10.24
CA GLU A 61 -7.32 12.26 -11.00
C GLU A 61 -8.53 12.74 -10.17
N ALA A 62 -8.59 12.36 -8.89
CA ALA A 62 -9.65 12.80 -7.99
C ALA A 62 -9.58 14.31 -7.68
N ALA A 63 -8.39 14.87 -7.51
CA ALA A 63 -8.20 16.30 -7.31
C ALA A 63 -8.65 17.12 -8.53
N GLU A 64 -8.28 16.69 -9.74
CA GLU A 64 -8.69 17.32 -10.99
C GLU A 64 -10.21 17.23 -11.20
N ALA A 65 -10.80 16.06 -10.94
CA ALA A 65 -12.24 15.88 -11.06
C ALA A 65 -13.02 16.72 -10.04
N ASN A 66 -12.51 16.83 -8.80
CA ASN A 66 -13.10 17.68 -7.77
C ASN A 66 -13.01 19.17 -8.15
N ALA A 67 -11.85 19.63 -8.66
CA ALA A 67 -11.67 20.99 -9.12
C ALA A 67 -12.65 21.30 -10.29
N THR A 68 -12.78 20.40 -11.26
CA THR A 68 -13.72 20.54 -12.38
C THR A 68 -15.17 20.58 -11.88
N ALA A 69 -15.54 19.66 -10.96
CA ALA A 69 -16.89 19.63 -10.40
C ALA A 69 -17.23 20.92 -9.62
N ASN A 70 -16.26 21.45 -8.88
CA ASN A 70 -16.42 22.74 -8.18
C ASN A 70 -16.59 23.90 -9.17
N SER A 71 -15.76 23.94 -10.22
CA SER A 71 -15.85 24.99 -11.25
C SER A 71 -17.23 25.04 -11.90
N VAL A 72 -17.73 23.89 -12.39
CA VAL A 72 -19.06 23.86 -13.02
C VAL A 72 -20.19 24.15 -12.03
N THR A 73 -20.02 23.81 -10.74
CA THR A 73 -21.01 24.10 -9.71
C THR A 73 -21.06 25.61 -9.40
N THR A 74 -19.90 26.28 -9.37
CA THR A 74 -19.82 27.74 -9.09
C THR A 74 -20.21 28.57 -10.29
N SER A 75 -20.02 28.11 -11.50
CA SER A 75 -20.42 28.78 -12.75
C SER A 75 -21.87 28.53 -13.14
N PHE A 76 -22.58 27.67 -12.41
CA PHE A 76 -23.99 27.37 -12.69
C PHE A 76 -24.84 28.64 -12.60
N SER A 77 -25.51 28.98 -13.69
CA SER A 77 -26.37 30.17 -13.81
C SER A 77 -27.80 29.75 -14.16
N THR A 78 -28.76 30.42 -13.57
CA THR A 78 -30.19 30.21 -13.81
C THR A 78 -30.80 31.28 -14.70
N SER A 79 -29.98 32.07 -15.40
CA SER A 79 -30.42 33.22 -16.21
C SER A 79 -31.20 32.86 -17.47
N ASP A 80 -31.04 31.65 -18.00
CA ASP A 80 -31.77 31.14 -19.17
C ASP A 80 -32.28 29.72 -18.90
N ALA A 81 -33.55 29.47 -19.16
CA ALA A 81 -34.20 28.19 -18.86
C ALA A 81 -33.66 27.05 -19.73
N SER A 82 -33.26 27.29 -20.97
CA SER A 82 -32.70 26.27 -21.86
C SER A 82 -31.26 25.91 -21.44
N GLY A 83 -30.40 26.90 -21.21
CA GLY A 83 -29.05 26.75 -20.75
C GLY A 83 -28.98 26.12 -19.36
N THR A 84 -29.90 26.46 -18.48
CA THR A 84 -29.97 25.90 -17.11
C THR A 84 -30.10 24.38 -17.09
N VAL A 85 -30.85 23.77 -18.02
CA VAL A 85 -31.03 22.32 -18.09
C VAL A 85 -29.75 21.60 -18.55
N GLU A 86 -29.03 22.18 -19.51
CA GLU A 86 -27.79 21.61 -20.00
C GLU A 86 -26.68 21.74 -18.95
N ASP A 87 -26.53 22.91 -18.36
CA ASP A 87 -25.58 23.16 -17.26
C ASP A 87 -25.84 22.23 -16.05
N ALA A 88 -27.11 22.00 -15.72
CA ALA A 88 -27.46 21.06 -14.65
C ALA A 88 -27.04 19.62 -14.99
N LYS A 89 -27.24 19.17 -16.24
CA LYS A 89 -26.82 17.84 -16.70
C LYS A 89 -25.30 17.70 -16.65
N GLU A 90 -24.55 18.69 -17.10
CA GLU A 90 -23.09 18.69 -17.05
C GLU A 90 -22.59 18.68 -15.61
N THR A 91 -23.12 19.55 -14.77
CA THR A 91 -22.79 19.59 -13.34
C THR A 91 -23.02 18.24 -12.67
N ILE A 92 -24.18 17.61 -12.89
CA ILE A 92 -24.48 16.26 -12.37
C ILE A 92 -23.48 15.22 -12.87
N LYS A 93 -23.09 15.28 -14.14
CA LYS A 93 -22.11 14.37 -14.73
C LYS A 93 -20.75 14.53 -14.05
N LYS A 94 -20.24 15.75 -13.89
CA LYS A 94 -18.96 16.03 -13.25
C LYS A 94 -18.94 15.64 -11.77
N LEU A 95 -20.02 15.91 -11.03
CA LEU A 95 -20.17 15.47 -9.66
C LEU A 95 -20.18 13.92 -9.52
N LYS A 96 -20.82 13.21 -10.46
CA LYS A 96 -20.80 11.75 -10.48
C LYS A 96 -19.40 11.21 -10.77
N GLU A 97 -18.63 11.82 -11.68
CA GLU A 97 -17.25 11.46 -11.97
C GLU A 97 -16.35 11.65 -10.73
N ALA A 98 -16.40 12.83 -10.11
CA ALA A 98 -15.67 13.13 -8.88
C ALA A 98 -16.02 12.13 -7.76
N LYS A 99 -17.31 11.86 -7.55
CA LYS A 99 -17.76 10.86 -6.56
C LYS A 99 -17.23 9.46 -6.85
N LYS A 100 -17.18 9.06 -8.13
CA LYS A 100 -16.65 7.75 -8.54
C LYS A 100 -15.15 7.63 -8.27
N LEU A 101 -14.37 8.68 -8.57
CA LEU A 101 -12.93 8.72 -8.32
C LEU A 101 -12.62 8.74 -6.81
N ASN A 102 -13.33 9.55 -6.04
CA ASN A 102 -13.19 9.58 -4.58
C ASN A 102 -13.50 8.21 -3.94
N LYS A 103 -14.50 7.48 -4.46
CA LYS A 103 -14.77 6.10 -4.00
C LYS A 103 -13.63 5.14 -4.35
N LYS A 104 -13.01 5.27 -5.54
CA LYS A 104 -11.85 4.45 -5.91
C LYS A 104 -10.64 4.77 -5.02
N LEU A 105 -10.39 6.05 -4.76
CA LEU A 105 -9.33 6.51 -3.88
C LEU A 105 -9.48 5.93 -2.46
N ALA A 106 -10.68 6.01 -1.89
CA ALA A 106 -10.96 5.44 -0.58
C ALA A 106 -10.78 3.90 -0.53
N LYS A 107 -11.07 3.19 -1.65
CA LYS A 107 -10.81 1.74 -1.73
C LYS A 107 -9.31 1.43 -1.80
N SER A 108 -8.56 2.20 -2.57
CA SER A 108 -7.11 2.07 -2.69
C SER A 108 -6.43 2.35 -1.35
N GLN A 109 -6.85 3.39 -0.61
CA GLN A 109 -6.36 3.65 0.75
C GLN A 109 -6.57 2.45 1.68
N LYS A 110 -7.78 1.85 1.68
CA LYS A 110 -8.05 0.65 2.49
C LYS A 110 -7.17 -0.54 2.11
N LYS A 111 -6.81 -0.69 0.84
CA LYS A 111 -5.87 -1.74 0.41
C LYS A 111 -4.46 -1.47 0.92
N LEU A 112 -3.98 -0.23 0.84
CA LEU A 112 -2.68 0.17 1.40
C LEU A 112 -2.61 -0.13 2.89
N ASP A 113 -3.64 0.25 3.66
CA ASP A 113 -3.71 -0.01 5.09
C ASP A 113 -3.68 -1.53 5.39
N CYS A 114 -4.39 -2.32 4.58
CA CYS A 114 -4.39 -3.78 4.72
C CYS A 114 -3.01 -4.39 4.41
N LEU A 115 -2.35 -3.93 3.34
CA LEU A 115 -1.02 -4.38 2.96
C LEU A 115 0.01 -4.00 4.03
N GLN A 116 -0.05 -2.78 4.55
CA GLN A 116 0.82 -2.30 5.63
C GLN A 116 0.69 -3.18 6.88
N LYS A 117 -0.55 -3.51 7.29
CA LYS A 117 -0.79 -4.42 8.41
C LYS A 117 -0.22 -5.82 8.18
N LYS A 118 -0.33 -6.35 6.95
CA LYS A 118 0.24 -7.65 6.60
C LYS A 118 1.77 -7.64 6.61
N ILE A 119 2.39 -6.55 6.14
CA ILE A 119 3.84 -6.34 6.16
C ILE A 119 4.32 -6.34 7.61
N SER A 120 3.74 -5.49 8.47
CA SER A 120 4.09 -5.42 9.89
C SER A 120 3.97 -6.79 10.57
N LYS A 121 2.83 -7.47 10.41
CA LYS A 121 2.65 -8.81 10.99
C LYS A 121 3.70 -9.82 10.50
N THR A 122 4.04 -9.78 9.20
CA THR A 122 5.03 -10.73 8.66
C THR A 122 6.42 -10.42 9.18
N GLN A 123 6.76 -9.15 9.39
CA GLN A 123 8.00 -8.72 10.02
C GLN A 123 8.07 -9.19 11.47
N ASP A 124 7.01 -8.98 12.26
CA ASP A 124 6.91 -9.45 13.64
C ASP A 124 7.08 -10.98 13.74
N ASP A 125 6.54 -11.73 12.78
CA ASP A 125 6.67 -13.18 12.73
C ASP A 125 8.12 -13.61 12.43
N ILE A 126 8.86 -12.87 11.60
CA ILE A 126 10.29 -13.08 11.33
C ILE A 126 11.09 -12.78 12.60
N ASP A 127 10.89 -11.62 13.23
CA ASP A 127 11.63 -11.18 14.41
C ASP A 127 11.45 -12.14 15.60
N LYS A 128 10.26 -12.73 15.75
CA LYS A 128 10.01 -13.78 16.76
C LYS A 128 10.79 -15.06 16.49
N MET A 129 10.94 -15.41 15.22
CA MET A 129 11.70 -16.61 14.85
C MET A 129 13.20 -16.41 15.06
N ASP A 130 13.74 -15.25 14.73
CA ASP A 130 15.15 -14.94 14.92
C ASP A 130 15.52 -14.95 16.43
N LYS A 131 14.68 -14.37 17.29
CA LYS A 131 14.87 -14.44 18.74
C LYS A 131 14.86 -15.88 19.30
N THR A 132 14.07 -16.76 18.68
CA THR A 132 14.01 -18.17 19.12
C THR A 132 15.30 -18.91 18.78
N VAL A 133 15.95 -18.57 17.66
CA VAL A 133 17.23 -19.16 17.25
C VAL A 133 18.36 -18.74 18.19
N GLU A 134 18.39 -17.49 18.64
CA GLU A 134 19.41 -16.98 19.57
C GLU A 134 19.38 -17.65 20.96
N ILE A 135 18.19 -18.03 21.44
CA ILE A 135 18.03 -18.69 22.75
C ILE A 135 18.54 -20.13 22.73
N TYR A 136 18.48 -20.81 21.60
CA TYR A 136 18.97 -22.19 21.48
C TYR A 136 20.48 -22.31 21.22
N ASN A 137 21.15 -21.21 20.93
CA ASN A 137 22.61 -21.16 20.68
C ASN A 137 23.43 -20.67 21.88
N LYS A 138 22.82 -20.53 23.06
CA LYS A 138 23.46 -20.34 24.38
C LYS A 138 23.39 -21.63 25.18
#